data_04ecba7860b0b143f6f9f18eebc3839c
#
_entry.id   04ecba7860b0b143f6f9f18eebc3839c
#
_cell.length_a   1.000
_cell.length_b   1.000
_cell.length_c   1.000
_cell.angle_alpha   90.00
_cell.angle_beta   90.00
_cell.angle_gamma   90.00
#
_symmetry.space_group_name_H-M   'P 1'
#
loop_
_entity.id
_entity.type
_entity.pdbx_description
1 polymer ?
#
loop_
_entity_poly.entity_id
_entity_poly.type
_entity_poly.pdbx_seq_one_letter_code
_entity_poly.pdbx_strand_id
1 'polypeptide(L)'
;MSAAETHMDLDRITRPLRLAKVLVGAVGAAIAIGLAAPAGASPVIPQPEGAPDFLAAARAAGVTGTDPAMLEDGYSVCRRLWVRQMPGTQVAADLVHDNPQLTLQQAGQFVLAAYHGLCPVPGGSYDYWAYSTG
;
A
#
# COMPACT_ATOMS: atom_id res chain seq x y z
N MET A 1 -56.83 20.18 9.74
CA MET A 1 -55.40 20.16 10.02
C MET A 1 -55.11 18.86 10.74
N SER A 2 -54.73 17.83 9.99
CA SER A 2 -54.49 16.51 10.53
C SER A 2 -52.98 16.38 10.77
N ALA A 3 -52.60 16.35 12.03
CA ALA A 3 -51.27 15.94 12.42
C ALA A 3 -51.17 14.42 12.20
N ALA A 4 -50.41 14.03 11.22
CA ALA A 4 -50.06 12.63 11.04
C ALA A 4 -48.99 12.29 12.10
N GLU A 5 -49.42 11.72 13.20
CA GLU A 5 -48.57 11.09 14.17
C GLU A 5 -47.97 9.85 13.50
N THR A 6 -46.74 9.98 13.11
CA THR A 6 -45.92 8.83 12.70
C THR A 6 -45.51 8.07 13.97
N HIS A 7 -46.36 7.13 14.36
CA HIS A 7 -46.00 6.13 15.37
C HIS A 7 -44.86 5.31 14.80
N MET A 8 -43.62 5.67 15.19
CA MET A 8 -42.50 4.78 15.03
C MET A 8 -42.70 3.58 15.96
N ASP A 9 -43.01 2.48 15.35
CA ASP A 9 -43.12 1.18 15.98
C ASP A 9 -41.76 0.73 16.49
N LEU A 10 -41.48 1.06 17.76
CA LEU A 10 -40.29 0.71 18.50
C LEU A 10 -40.24 -0.78 18.90
N ASP A 11 -41.31 -1.53 18.60
CA ASP A 11 -41.44 -2.91 19.03
C ASP A 11 -40.70 -3.93 18.14
N ARG A 12 -40.04 -3.48 17.08
CA ARG A 12 -39.29 -4.41 16.20
C ARG A 12 -37.85 -4.67 16.59
N ILE A 13 -37.33 -4.08 17.66
CA ILE A 13 -35.90 -4.21 18.03
C ILE A 13 -35.66 -5.32 19.07
N THR A 14 -36.69 -5.89 19.64
CA THR A 14 -36.54 -7.02 20.58
C THR A 14 -36.73 -8.36 19.89
N ARG A 15 -35.92 -8.65 18.90
CA ARG A 15 -35.66 -10.04 18.53
C ARG A 15 -34.61 -10.60 19.50
N PRO A 16 -34.96 -11.57 20.35
CA PRO A 16 -33.96 -12.23 21.15
C PRO A 16 -33.00 -12.94 20.20
N LEU A 17 -31.75 -12.53 20.25
CA LEU A 17 -30.64 -13.26 19.69
C LEU A 17 -30.65 -14.65 20.32
N ARG A 18 -31.19 -15.62 19.59
CA ARG A 18 -30.99 -17.02 19.92
C ARG A 18 -29.49 -17.27 19.76
N LEU A 19 -28.80 -17.28 20.87
CA LEU A 19 -27.46 -17.82 20.99
C LEU A 19 -27.50 -19.25 20.52
N ALA A 20 -27.23 -19.49 19.27
CA ALA A 20 -26.82 -20.78 18.78
C ALA A 20 -25.49 -21.08 19.45
N LYS A 21 -25.48 -21.94 20.42
CA LYS A 21 -24.29 -22.57 20.95
C LYS A 21 -23.67 -23.38 19.83
N VAL A 22 -22.82 -22.73 19.05
CA VAL A 22 -21.90 -23.44 18.17
C VAL A 22 -20.80 -23.98 19.05
N LEU A 23 -20.95 -25.24 19.41
CA LEU A 23 -19.85 -26.03 19.94
C LEU A 23 -18.86 -26.23 18.79
N VAL A 24 -17.97 -25.29 18.62
CA VAL A 24 -16.79 -25.48 17.80
C VAL A 24 -15.83 -26.30 18.61
N GLY A 25 -15.82 -27.58 18.31
CA GLY A 25 -14.75 -28.46 18.76
C GLY A 25 -13.45 -28.01 18.11
N ALA A 26 -12.70 -27.21 18.82
CA ALA A 26 -11.37 -26.86 18.45
C ALA A 26 -10.43 -28.03 18.76
N VAL A 27 -10.32 -28.95 17.83
CA VAL A 27 -9.17 -29.83 17.73
C VAL A 27 -8.43 -29.44 16.48
N GLY A 28 -7.71 -28.38 16.59
CA GLY A 28 -6.73 -27.95 15.62
C GLY A 28 -5.43 -27.72 16.36
N ALA A 29 -4.65 -28.76 16.58
CA ALA A 29 -3.25 -28.61 16.89
C ALA A 29 -2.60 -28.04 15.62
N ALA A 30 -2.66 -26.72 15.46
CA ALA A 30 -1.82 -26.03 14.52
C ALA A 30 -0.39 -26.18 15.05
N ILE A 31 0.31 -27.16 14.53
CA ILE A 31 1.76 -27.18 14.61
C ILE A 31 2.20 -26.05 13.72
N ALA A 32 2.31 -24.86 14.29
CA ALA A 32 3.06 -23.78 13.69
C ALA A 32 4.52 -24.25 13.65
N ILE A 33 4.90 -24.92 12.58
CA ILE A 33 6.31 -25.06 12.23
C ILE A 33 6.74 -23.65 11.89
N GLY A 34 7.16 -22.92 12.90
CA GLY A 34 7.86 -21.67 12.74
C GLY A 34 9.13 -21.99 11.97
N LEU A 35 9.09 -21.78 10.67
CA LEU A 35 10.30 -21.58 9.89
C LEU A 35 10.89 -20.27 10.43
N ALA A 36 11.72 -20.39 11.44
CA ALA A 36 12.58 -19.31 11.88
C ALA A 36 13.42 -18.94 10.66
N ALA A 37 13.14 -17.80 10.05
CA ALA A 37 14.02 -17.23 9.06
C ALA A 37 15.42 -17.15 9.68
N PRO A 38 16.49 -17.63 9.00
CA PRO A 38 17.84 -17.59 9.56
C PRO A 38 18.16 -16.15 9.94
N ALA A 39 18.42 -15.91 11.23
CA ALA A 39 18.84 -14.62 11.75
C ALA A 39 20.15 -14.25 11.06
N GLY A 40 20.14 -13.24 10.18
CA GLY A 40 21.34 -12.73 9.52
C GLY A 40 21.27 -12.56 8.00
N ALA A 41 20.26 -13.10 7.32
CA ALA A 41 20.02 -12.77 5.92
C ALA A 41 19.17 -11.49 5.86
N SER A 42 19.79 -10.36 5.55
CA SER A 42 19.04 -9.20 5.07
C SER A 42 18.25 -9.65 3.85
N PRO A 43 16.92 -9.47 3.80
CA PRO A 43 16.18 -9.81 2.60
C PRO A 43 16.78 -9.00 1.45
N VAL A 44 17.37 -9.67 0.48
CA VAL A 44 17.70 -9.04 -0.80
C VAL A 44 16.36 -8.71 -1.41
N ILE A 45 15.99 -7.44 -1.35
CA ILE A 45 14.78 -6.97 -2.03
C ILE A 45 15.14 -7.01 -3.51
N PRO A 46 14.53 -7.88 -4.32
CA PRO A 46 14.76 -7.89 -5.75
C PRO A 46 14.46 -6.51 -6.30
N GLN A 47 15.35 -6.00 -7.15
CA GLN A 47 15.09 -4.76 -7.84
C GLN A 47 13.87 -4.97 -8.75
N PRO A 48 12.83 -4.14 -8.67
CA PRO A 48 11.66 -4.32 -9.49
C PRO A 48 12.00 -4.15 -10.98
N GLU A 49 11.57 -5.12 -11.77
CA GLU A 49 11.75 -5.14 -13.21
C GLU A 49 10.39 -5.22 -13.90
N GLY A 50 9.82 -4.07 -14.23
CA GLY A 50 8.52 -3.98 -14.88
C GLY A 50 7.34 -3.78 -13.93
N ALA A 51 6.15 -3.65 -14.50
CA ALA A 51 4.95 -3.28 -13.75
C ALA A 51 4.57 -4.28 -12.63
N PRO A 52 4.63 -5.61 -12.81
CA PRO A 52 4.29 -6.55 -11.73
C PRO A 52 5.22 -6.42 -10.53
N ASP A 53 6.51 -6.27 -10.76
CA ASP A 53 7.50 -6.16 -9.69
C ASP A 53 7.42 -4.80 -8.99
N PHE A 54 7.15 -3.73 -9.74
CA PHE A 54 6.84 -2.43 -9.18
C PHE A 54 5.64 -2.50 -8.21
N LEU A 55 4.54 -3.11 -8.64
CA LEU A 55 3.34 -3.25 -7.80
C LEU A 55 3.62 -4.07 -6.54
N ALA A 56 4.40 -5.14 -6.66
CA ALA A 56 4.80 -5.95 -5.51
C ALA A 56 5.67 -5.15 -4.54
N ALA A 57 6.64 -4.38 -5.04
CA ALA A 57 7.52 -3.53 -4.23
C ALA A 57 6.75 -2.40 -3.54
N ALA A 58 5.83 -1.75 -4.25
CA ALA A 58 4.98 -0.69 -3.68
C ALA A 58 4.10 -1.23 -2.53
N ARG A 59 3.50 -2.42 -2.71
CA ARG A 59 2.72 -3.07 -1.65
C ARG A 59 3.59 -3.49 -0.47
N ALA A 60 4.79 -4.01 -0.73
CA ALA A 60 5.74 -4.35 0.32
C ALA A 60 6.16 -3.13 1.15
N ALA A 61 6.19 -1.95 0.55
CA ALA A 61 6.42 -0.68 1.24
C ALA A 61 5.18 -0.20 2.04
N GLY A 62 4.05 -0.90 1.95
CA GLY A 62 2.81 -0.55 2.64
C GLY A 62 1.94 0.46 1.89
N VAL A 63 2.22 0.70 0.61
CA VAL A 63 1.36 1.53 -0.24
C VAL A 63 0.12 0.74 -0.65
N THR A 64 -1.03 1.33 -0.48
CA THR A 64 -2.33 0.72 -0.79
C THR A 64 -2.99 1.43 -1.96
N GLY A 65 -3.71 0.68 -2.78
CA GLY A 65 -4.42 1.22 -3.93
C GLY A 65 -4.72 0.13 -4.95
N THR A 66 -5.46 0.49 -5.98
CA THR A 66 -5.68 -0.39 -7.13
C THR A 66 -4.45 -0.39 -8.05
N ASP A 67 -4.23 -1.49 -8.75
CA ASP A 67 -3.09 -1.60 -9.68
C ASP A 67 -3.05 -0.46 -10.70
N PRO A 68 -4.15 -0.10 -11.38
CA PRO A 68 -4.15 1.01 -12.33
C PRO A 68 -3.77 2.34 -11.69
N ALA A 69 -4.27 2.66 -10.49
CA ALA A 69 -3.94 3.90 -9.81
C ALA A 69 -2.47 3.96 -9.40
N MET A 70 -1.94 2.87 -8.84
CA MET A 70 -0.52 2.79 -8.48
C MET A 70 0.40 2.90 -9.70
N LEU A 71 0.02 2.31 -10.84
CA LEU A 71 0.78 2.42 -12.09
C LEU A 71 0.75 3.86 -12.64
N GLU A 72 -0.39 4.53 -12.59
CA GLU A 72 -0.51 5.94 -13.02
C GLU A 72 0.39 6.83 -12.17
N ASP A 73 0.35 6.67 -10.86
CA ASP A 73 1.23 7.39 -9.93
C ASP A 73 2.71 7.07 -10.18
N GLY A 74 3.03 5.79 -10.41
CA GLY A 74 4.38 5.35 -10.72
C GLY A 74 4.93 5.97 -12.01
N TYR A 75 4.16 6.01 -13.08
CA TYR A 75 4.55 6.72 -14.32
C TYR A 75 4.62 8.23 -14.12
N SER A 76 3.81 8.81 -13.25
CA SER A 76 3.91 10.20 -12.87
C SER A 76 5.26 10.51 -12.18
N VAL A 77 5.72 9.60 -11.31
CA VAL A 77 7.06 9.67 -10.71
C VAL A 77 8.14 9.72 -11.78
N CYS A 78 8.10 8.82 -12.77
CA CYS A 78 9.07 8.85 -13.86
C CYS A 78 9.07 10.18 -14.60
N ARG A 79 7.91 10.76 -14.89
CA ARG A 79 7.83 12.09 -15.55
C ARG A 79 8.42 13.21 -14.68
N ARG A 80 8.20 13.17 -13.36
CA ARG A 80 8.76 14.17 -12.44
C ARG A 80 10.28 14.07 -12.39
N LEU A 81 10.81 12.84 -12.29
CA LEU A 81 12.25 12.59 -12.27
C LEU A 81 12.93 12.97 -13.60
N TRP A 82 12.37 12.52 -14.71
CA TRP A 82 13.00 12.61 -16.03
C TRP A 82 12.73 13.91 -16.77
N VAL A 83 11.46 14.31 -16.86
CA VAL A 83 11.07 15.47 -17.65
C VAL A 83 11.26 16.74 -16.85
N ARG A 84 10.88 16.73 -15.58
CA ARG A 84 11.00 17.89 -14.69
C ARG A 84 12.31 17.94 -13.92
N GLN A 85 13.10 16.89 -13.98
CA GLN A 85 14.38 16.76 -13.29
C GLN A 85 14.29 17.08 -11.78
N MET A 86 13.20 16.63 -11.17
CA MET A 86 12.97 16.83 -9.74
C MET A 86 13.79 15.84 -8.92
N PRO A 87 14.37 16.25 -7.79
CA PRO A 87 14.99 15.33 -6.85
C PRO A 87 13.97 14.30 -6.34
N GLY A 88 14.41 13.05 -6.14
CA GLY A 88 13.54 12.01 -5.60
C GLY A 88 12.92 12.38 -4.25
N THR A 89 13.66 13.08 -3.39
CA THR A 89 13.15 13.61 -2.11
C THR A 89 11.98 14.57 -2.29
N GLN A 90 12.03 15.43 -3.30
CA GLN A 90 10.95 16.36 -3.61
C GLN A 90 9.74 15.60 -4.18
N VAL A 91 9.99 14.64 -5.07
CA VAL A 91 8.91 13.79 -5.62
C VAL A 91 8.21 13.02 -4.50
N ALA A 92 8.97 12.47 -3.54
CA ALA A 92 8.39 11.79 -2.38
C ALA A 92 7.57 12.74 -1.49
N ALA A 93 8.05 13.96 -1.26
CA ALA A 93 7.31 14.96 -0.50
C ALA A 93 6.00 15.38 -1.21
N ASP A 94 6.04 15.55 -2.52
CA ASP A 94 4.84 15.83 -3.31
C ASP A 94 3.82 14.69 -3.25
N LEU A 95 4.29 13.43 -3.28
CA LEU A 95 3.41 12.27 -3.13
C LEU A 95 2.71 12.25 -1.77
N VAL A 96 3.41 12.60 -0.70
CA VAL A 96 2.81 12.72 0.65
C VAL A 96 1.81 13.88 0.70
N HIS A 97 2.11 14.98 0.05
CA HIS A 97 1.18 16.11 -0.03
C HIS A 97 -0.12 15.73 -0.76
N ASP A 98 0.02 15.01 -1.88
CA ASP A 98 -1.13 14.57 -2.68
C ASP A 98 -1.89 13.40 -2.01
N ASN A 99 -1.19 12.60 -1.21
CA ASN A 99 -1.71 11.43 -0.51
C ASN A 99 -1.33 11.47 0.98
N PRO A 100 -2.05 12.22 1.82
CA PRO A 100 -1.68 12.44 3.23
C PRO A 100 -1.62 11.17 4.09
N GLN A 101 -2.18 10.05 3.63
CA GLN A 101 -2.09 8.75 4.30
C GLN A 101 -0.73 8.07 4.13
N LEU A 102 0.10 8.52 3.17
CA LEU A 102 1.45 8.00 3.00
C LEU A 102 2.41 8.64 3.98
N THR A 103 3.30 7.84 4.54
CA THR A 103 4.49 8.36 5.22
C THR A 103 5.55 8.76 4.20
N LEU A 104 6.46 9.65 4.58
CA LEU A 104 7.57 10.03 3.70
C LEU A 104 8.46 8.82 3.33
N GLN A 105 8.62 7.88 4.25
CA GLN A 105 9.35 6.64 4.00
C GLN A 105 8.65 5.79 2.93
N GLN A 106 7.34 5.60 3.04
CA GLN A 106 6.56 4.86 2.04
C GLN A 106 6.64 5.54 0.66
N ALA A 107 6.51 6.86 0.63
CA ALA A 107 6.64 7.63 -0.60
C ALA A 107 8.04 7.50 -1.22
N GLY A 108 9.10 7.56 -0.41
CA GLY A 108 10.47 7.33 -0.86
C GLY A 108 10.67 5.94 -1.47
N GLN A 109 10.17 4.90 -0.81
CA GLN A 109 10.22 3.53 -1.33
C GLN A 109 9.41 3.38 -2.62
N PHE A 110 8.27 4.06 -2.72
CA PHE A 110 7.46 4.08 -3.94
C PHE A 110 8.20 4.73 -5.10
N VAL A 111 8.88 5.86 -4.86
CA VAL A 111 9.71 6.53 -5.87
C VAL A 111 10.83 5.62 -6.36
N LEU A 112 11.54 4.93 -5.46
CA LEU A 112 12.58 3.98 -5.83
C LEU A 112 12.04 2.79 -6.62
N ALA A 113 10.91 2.24 -6.21
CA ALA A 113 10.24 1.14 -6.92
C ALA A 113 9.83 1.56 -8.33
N ALA A 114 9.25 2.76 -8.49
CA ALA A 114 8.89 3.30 -9.80
C ALA A 114 10.12 3.54 -10.68
N TYR A 115 11.17 4.11 -10.11
CA TYR A 115 12.42 4.34 -10.82
C TYR A 115 13.01 3.06 -11.41
N HIS A 116 13.11 2.00 -10.60
CA HIS A 116 13.68 0.73 -11.04
C HIS A 116 12.73 -0.11 -11.91
N GLY A 117 11.42 -0.04 -11.68
CA GLY A 117 10.45 -0.89 -12.35
C GLY A 117 9.76 -0.29 -13.56
N LEU A 118 9.56 1.02 -13.58
CA LEU A 118 8.75 1.68 -14.60
C LEU A 118 9.50 2.70 -15.44
N CYS A 119 10.56 3.30 -14.90
CA CYS A 119 11.28 4.33 -15.65
C CYS A 119 12.16 3.70 -16.73
N PRO A 120 12.21 4.29 -17.95
CA PRO A 120 12.70 3.59 -19.14
C PRO A 120 14.20 3.33 -19.19
N VAL A 121 15.01 4.06 -18.44
CA VAL A 121 16.48 3.88 -18.44
C VAL A 121 16.99 4.05 -17.02
N PRO A 122 17.10 3.00 -16.22
CA PRO A 122 17.82 3.09 -14.95
C PRO A 122 19.30 3.35 -15.24
N GLY A 123 19.87 4.29 -14.52
CA GLY A 123 21.27 4.66 -14.67
C GLY A 123 21.49 6.08 -15.17
N GLY A 124 22.69 6.58 -14.97
CA GLY A 124 23.09 7.91 -15.34
C GLY A 124 22.80 8.97 -14.27
N SER A 125 22.64 10.22 -14.69
CA SER A 125 22.49 11.36 -13.77
C SER A 125 21.22 11.32 -12.91
N TYR A 126 20.25 10.49 -13.28
CA TYR A 126 18.98 10.35 -12.55
C TYR A 126 19.07 9.45 -11.33
N ASP A 127 20.06 8.57 -11.24
CA ASP A 127 20.27 7.74 -10.07
C ASP A 127 20.41 8.57 -8.80
N TYR A 128 21.13 9.69 -8.90
CA TYR A 128 21.29 10.60 -7.77
C TYR A 128 19.94 11.12 -7.25
N TRP A 129 19.05 11.47 -8.15
CA TRP A 129 17.74 11.98 -7.78
C TRP A 129 16.84 10.95 -7.12
N ALA A 130 16.87 9.72 -7.62
CA ALA A 130 16.07 8.63 -7.06
C ALA A 130 16.58 8.20 -5.69
N TYR A 131 17.88 8.04 -5.53
CA TYR A 131 18.49 7.60 -4.26
C TYR A 131 18.58 8.69 -3.19
N SER A 132 18.35 9.93 -3.54
CA SER A 132 18.31 11.04 -2.57
C SER A 132 17.03 11.06 -1.71
N THR A 133 16.16 10.05 -1.84
CA THR A 133 14.97 9.87 -1.00
C THR A 133 15.25 9.20 0.34
N GLY A 134 16.48 8.76 0.57
CA GLY A 134 16.88 8.08 1.79
C GLY A 134 17.06 8.99 3.00
#